data_3f13e1ca13ba62a0f37c5ce92d07f801
#
_entry.id   3f13e1ca13ba62a0f37c5ce92d07f801
#
_cell.length_a   1.000
_cell.length_b   1.000
_cell.length_c   1.000
_cell.angle_alpha   90.00
_cell.angle_beta   90.00
_cell.angle_gamma   90.00
#
_symmetry.space_group_name_H-M   'P 1'
#
loop_
_entity.id
_entity.type
_entity.pdbx_description
1 polymer ?
#
loop_
_entity_poly.entity_id
_entity_poly.type
_entity_poly.pdbx_seq_one_letter_code
_entity_poly.pdbx_strand_id
1 'polypeptide(L)'
;MVKNSRKLFRNTKRKTTTKKNTIKKRYTNRLKSRVVQKFMELLTMIKLYHWKTHSYSQHKATDELYEKLNENIDKFVEVLLGKSKHRVTMMENKMKMYDLEDKMELKEHIFEYRQFLIDLNQDFSTKKDSDLFSIRDDILADLNQFLYLLTFDK
;
A
#
# COMPACT_ATOMS: atom_id res chain seq x y z
N MET A 1 19.76 63.74 -29.94
CA MET A 1 18.85 62.61 -30.22
C MET A 1 19.50 61.32 -29.85
N VAL A 2 19.13 60.78 -28.70
CA VAL A 2 19.63 59.46 -28.27
C VAL A 2 18.40 58.64 -27.93
N LYS A 3 18.17 57.54 -28.71
CA LYS A 3 17.06 56.65 -28.51
C LYS A 3 17.46 55.47 -27.62
N ASN A 4 16.60 55.21 -26.64
CA ASN A 4 16.49 54.10 -25.70
C ASN A 4 16.72 52.73 -26.33
N SER A 5 17.43 51.87 -25.61
CA SER A 5 17.34 50.43 -25.68
C SER A 5 17.33 49.83 -24.29
N ARG A 6 16.13 49.76 -23.70
CA ARG A 6 15.83 48.88 -22.58
C ARG A 6 14.78 47.89 -23.01
N LYS A 7 15.16 46.66 -23.31
CA LYS A 7 14.35 45.43 -23.27
C LYS A 7 15.23 44.25 -23.47
N LEU A 8 15.36 43.43 -22.46
CA LEU A 8 15.53 41.98 -22.56
C LEU A 8 16.17 41.41 -21.27
N PHE A 9 15.37 41.29 -20.23
CA PHE A 9 15.63 40.29 -19.17
C PHE A 9 14.31 40.03 -18.44
N ARG A 10 13.47 39.20 -19.04
CA ARG A 10 12.35 38.55 -18.34
C ARG A 10 12.03 37.26 -19.08
N ASN A 11 12.53 36.13 -18.58
CA ASN A 11 11.84 34.84 -18.65
C ASN A 11 12.79 33.69 -18.35
N THR A 12 13.11 33.43 -17.08
CA THR A 12 13.72 32.11 -16.71
C THR A 12 13.30 31.60 -15.33
N LYS A 13 12.26 32.15 -14.70
CA LYS A 13 11.83 31.68 -13.37
C LYS A 13 10.53 30.87 -13.32
N ARG A 14 9.99 30.39 -14.43
CA ARG A 14 8.65 29.74 -14.42
C ARG A 14 8.62 28.22 -14.59
N LYS A 15 9.76 27.52 -14.69
CA LYS A 15 9.77 26.05 -14.95
C LYS A 15 10.05 25.15 -13.75
N THR A 16 10.45 25.67 -12.60
CA THR A 16 10.82 24.83 -11.43
C THR A 16 9.70 24.59 -10.43
N THR A 17 8.66 25.41 -10.43
CA THR A 17 7.54 25.29 -9.48
C THR A 17 6.51 24.22 -9.83
N THR A 18 6.32 23.91 -11.11
CA THR A 18 5.31 22.95 -11.57
C THR A 18 5.69 21.50 -11.24
N LYS A 19 6.96 21.13 -11.30
CA LYS A 19 7.40 19.75 -10.96
C LYS A 19 7.29 19.43 -9.47
N LYS A 20 7.61 20.36 -8.59
CA LYS A 20 7.48 20.19 -7.13
C LYS A 20 6.03 20.03 -6.68
N ASN A 21 5.10 20.77 -7.29
CA ASN A 21 3.68 20.71 -6.97
C ASN A 21 3.02 19.41 -7.46
N THR A 22 3.46 18.83 -8.58
CA THR A 22 2.94 17.59 -9.12
C THR A 22 3.35 16.38 -8.26
N ILE A 23 4.59 16.36 -7.75
CA ILE A 23 5.08 15.29 -6.86
C ILE A 23 4.36 15.36 -5.50
N LYS A 24 4.16 16.57 -4.97
CA LYS A 24 3.47 16.80 -3.69
C LYS A 24 2.00 16.38 -3.71
N LYS A 25 1.34 16.46 -4.88
CA LYS A 25 -0.06 16.06 -5.08
C LYS A 25 -0.24 14.54 -5.22
N ARG A 26 0.81 13.80 -5.60
CA ARG A 26 0.74 12.38 -5.93
C ARG A 26 0.78 11.46 -4.71
N TYR A 27 1.63 11.74 -3.72
CA TYR A 27 1.74 10.96 -2.49
C TYR A 27 1.20 11.77 -1.32
N THR A 28 -0.11 12.04 -1.34
CA THR A 28 -0.77 12.81 -0.29
C THR A 28 -0.71 12.07 1.05
N ASN A 29 -0.76 12.79 2.17
CA ASN A 29 -0.82 12.13 3.47
C ASN A 29 -2.10 11.28 3.61
N ARG A 30 -3.20 11.69 2.97
CA ARG A 30 -4.45 10.90 2.94
C ARG A 30 -4.23 9.53 2.29
N LEU A 31 -3.56 9.48 1.14
CA LEU A 31 -3.24 8.21 0.47
C LEU A 31 -2.34 7.33 1.34
N LYS A 32 -1.25 7.89 1.88
CA LYS A 32 -0.32 7.16 2.74
C LYS A 32 -1.01 6.62 3.99
N SER A 33 -1.79 7.44 4.68
CA SER A 33 -2.54 7.03 5.87
C SER A 33 -3.52 5.89 5.58
N ARG A 34 -4.27 5.99 4.46
CA ARG A 34 -5.19 4.93 4.03
C ARG A 34 -4.46 3.61 3.73
N VAL A 35 -3.35 3.66 2.99
CA VAL A 35 -2.58 2.47 2.63
C VAL A 35 -2.00 1.80 3.87
N VAL A 36 -1.36 2.58 4.75
CA VAL A 36 -0.78 2.07 6.00
C VAL A 36 -1.87 1.46 6.89
N GLN A 37 -3.01 2.14 7.05
CA GLN A 37 -4.12 1.62 7.84
C GLN A 37 -4.62 0.28 7.29
N LYS A 38 -4.84 0.17 5.98
CA LYS A 38 -5.29 -1.09 5.35
C LYS A 38 -4.30 -2.23 5.52
N PHE A 39 -3.02 -1.95 5.43
CA PHE A 39 -1.99 -2.96 5.66
C PHE A 39 -1.93 -3.41 7.12
N MET A 40 -2.08 -2.50 8.08
CA MET A 40 -2.14 -2.86 9.50
C MET A 40 -3.40 -3.67 9.82
N GLU A 41 -4.56 -3.32 9.24
CA GLU A 41 -5.80 -4.09 9.35
C GLU A 41 -5.63 -5.52 8.82
N LEU A 42 -4.97 -5.69 7.65
CA LEU A 42 -4.66 -7.01 7.08
C LEU A 42 -3.78 -7.86 8.01
N LEU A 43 -2.66 -7.30 8.48
CA LEU A 43 -1.74 -8.01 9.38
C LEU A 43 -2.43 -8.45 10.67
N THR A 44 -3.21 -7.53 11.26
CA THR A 44 -3.97 -7.82 12.49
C THR A 44 -5.01 -8.91 12.27
N MET A 45 -5.74 -8.86 11.15
CA MET A 45 -6.74 -9.87 10.78
C MET A 45 -6.10 -11.27 10.68
N ILE A 46 -5.01 -11.41 9.93
CA ILE A 46 -4.31 -12.69 9.77
C ILE A 46 -3.80 -13.20 11.12
N LYS A 47 -3.22 -12.32 11.95
CA LYS A 47 -2.69 -12.73 13.26
C LYS A 47 -3.77 -13.15 14.25
N LEU A 48 -4.91 -12.46 14.27
CA LEU A 48 -6.05 -12.87 15.10
C LEU A 48 -6.61 -14.22 14.66
N TYR A 49 -6.81 -14.42 13.36
CA TYR A 49 -7.27 -15.71 12.85
C TYR A 49 -6.29 -16.84 13.16
N HIS A 50 -4.97 -16.59 13.00
CA HIS A 50 -3.92 -17.55 13.37
C HIS A 50 -4.05 -18.05 14.81
N TRP A 51 -4.41 -17.19 15.75
CA TRP A 51 -4.61 -17.57 17.16
C TRP A 51 -5.94 -18.28 17.44
N LYS A 52 -6.96 -18.05 16.60
CA LYS A 52 -8.31 -18.57 16.80
C LYS A 52 -8.57 -19.90 16.11
N THR A 53 -7.88 -20.19 15.00
CA THR A 53 -8.14 -21.41 14.24
C THR A 53 -7.84 -22.67 15.05
N HIS A 54 -8.72 -23.68 14.96
CA HIS A 54 -8.50 -25.00 15.52
C HIS A 54 -7.84 -25.98 14.54
N SER A 55 -7.63 -25.57 13.27
CA SER A 55 -6.97 -26.38 12.26
C SER A 55 -5.45 -26.13 12.27
N TYR A 56 -4.66 -27.19 12.47
CA TYR A 56 -3.21 -27.08 12.43
C TYR A 56 -2.69 -26.63 11.06
N SER A 57 -3.31 -27.08 9.97
CA SER A 57 -2.95 -26.65 8.62
C SER A 57 -3.19 -25.16 8.40
N GLN A 58 -4.33 -24.65 8.85
CA GLN A 58 -4.63 -23.21 8.79
C GLN A 58 -3.70 -22.40 9.69
N HIS A 59 -3.39 -22.89 10.89
CA HIS A 59 -2.46 -22.26 11.81
C HIS A 59 -1.07 -22.09 11.17
N LYS A 60 -0.54 -23.14 10.54
CA LYS A 60 0.74 -23.07 9.83
C LYS A 60 0.70 -22.16 8.60
N ALA A 61 -0.36 -22.28 7.79
CA ALA A 61 -0.49 -21.45 6.58
C ALA A 61 -0.64 -19.95 6.91
N THR A 62 -1.36 -19.60 7.98
CA THR A 62 -1.49 -18.19 8.42
C THR A 62 -0.20 -17.65 9.04
N ASP A 63 0.60 -18.49 9.70
CA ASP A 63 1.91 -18.07 10.24
C ASP A 63 2.86 -17.71 9.09
N GLU A 64 3.00 -18.58 8.11
CA GLU A 64 3.81 -18.31 6.91
C GLU A 64 3.33 -17.09 6.13
N LEU A 65 2.01 -16.94 5.98
CA LEU A 65 1.44 -15.77 5.32
C LEU A 65 1.76 -14.48 6.09
N TYR A 66 1.62 -14.50 7.42
CA TYR A 66 1.89 -13.33 8.26
C TYR A 66 3.34 -12.86 8.10
N GLU A 67 4.31 -13.77 8.14
CA GLU A 67 5.72 -13.44 7.98
C GLU A 67 6.01 -12.77 6.63
N LYS A 68 5.53 -13.35 5.52
CA LYS A 68 5.67 -12.80 4.18
C LYS A 68 5.00 -11.43 4.03
N LEU A 69 3.76 -11.30 4.51
CA LEU A 69 3.04 -10.03 4.47
C LEU A 69 3.74 -8.94 5.28
N ASN A 70 4.23 -9.27 6.47
CA ASN A 70 4.92 -8.31 7.33
C ASN A 70 6.17 -7.75 6.63
N GLU A 71 6.99 -8.60 6.01
CA GLU A 71 8.18 -8.20 5.27
C GLU A 71 7.82 -7.33 4.04
N ASN A 72 6.90 -7.80 3.20
CA ASN A 72 6.52 -7.10 1.97
C ASN A 72 5.79 -5.78 2.25
N ILE A 73 4.95 -5.72 3.29
CA ILE A 73 4.25 -4.50 3.69
C ILE A 73 5.24 -3.46 4.23
N ASP A 74 6.19 -3.86 5.07
CA ASP A 74 7.23 -2.96 5.58
C ASP A 74 8.01 -2.34 4.41
N LYS A 75 8.49 -3.18 3.51
CA LYS A 75 9.20 -2.76 2.29
C LYS A 75 8.35 -1.81 1.43
N PHE A 76 7.06 -2.11 1.22
CA PHE A 76 6.17 -1.24 0.45
C PHE A 76 6.04 0.14 1.09
N VAL A 77 5.81 0.19 2.41
CA VAL A 77 5.65 1.44 3.14
C VAL A 77 6.94 2.26 3.13
N GLU A 78 8.10 1.64 3.34
CA GLU A 78 9.40 2.33 3.29
C GLU A 78 9.68 2.93 1.91
N VAL A 79 9.44 2.18 0.82
CA VAL A 79 9.58 2.67 -0.56
C VAL A 79 8.63 3.84 -0.81
N LEU A 80 7.37 3.73 -0.40
CA LEU A 80 6.37 4.81 -0.52
C LEU A 80 6.81 6.07 0.22
N LEU A 81 7.32 5.95 1.44
CA LEU A 81 7.80 7.07 2.25
C LEU A 81 9.07 7.68 1.65
N GLY A 82 9.99 6.85 1.13
CA GLY A 82 11.18 7.31 0.40
C GLY A 82 10.82 8.17 -0.82
N LYS A 83 9.84 7.72 -1.62
CA LYS A 83 9.34 8.47 -2.79
C LYS A 83 8.64 9.78 -2.42
N SER A 84 7.89 9.78 -1.32
CA SER A 84 7.14 10.95 -0.86
C SER A 84 8.01 11.99 -0.14
N LYS A 85 9.19 11.59 0.35
CA LYS A 85 10.12 12.39 1.17
C LYS A 85 9.51 12.90 2.48
N HIS A 86 8.38 12.39 2.91
CA HIS A 86 7.68 12.78 4.12
C HIS A 86 7.16 11.55 4.85
N ARG A 87 7.25 11.55 6.17
CA ARG A 87 6.65 10.51 7.02
C ARG A 87 5.12 10.51 6.86
N VAL A 88 4.49 9.38 7.18
CA VAL A 88 3.04 9.33 7.28
C VAL A 88 2.59 9.95 8.61
N THR A 89 1.49 10.68 8.56
CA THR A 89 0.73 11.08 9.73
C THR A 89 -0.62 10.40 9.62
N MET A 90 -0.97 9.55 10.59
CA MET A 90 -2.24 8.85 10.56
C MET A 90 -3.39 9.85 10.70
N MET A 91 -4.39 9.73 9.83
CA MET A 91 -5.55 10.62 9.80
C MET A 91 -6.68 10.13 10.70
N GLU A 92 -6.68 8.81 10.98
CA GLU A 92 -7.64 8.19 11.88
C GLU A 92 -6.91 7.51 13.04
N ASN A 93 -7.49 7.63 14.24
CA ASN A 93 -6.95 7.01 15.46
C ASN A 93 -7.64 5.66 15.76
N LYS A 94 -8.46 5.16 14.84
CA LYS A 94 -9.18 3.89 14.96
C LYS A 94 -8.82 3.00 13.80
N MET A 95 -8.60 1.72 14.09
CA MET A 95 -8.34 0.67 13.13
C MET A 95 -9.44 -0.37 13.25
N LYS A 96 -9.89 -0.92 12.13
CA LYS A 96 -10.87 -2.00 12.13
C LYS A 96 -10.18 -3.30 12.52
N MET A 97 -10.69 -3.97 13.54
CA MET A 97 -10.29 -5.32 13.90
C MET A 97 -11.36 -6.29 13.41
N TYR A 98 -10.91 -7.32 12.70
CA TYR A 98 -11.77 -8.36 12.16
C TYR A 98 -11.68 -9.59 13.09
N ASP A 99 -12.77 -9.87 13.78
CA ASP A 99 -12.89 -11.04 14.66
C ASP A 99 -13.57 -12.18 13.91
N LEU A 100 -12.82 -12.82 13.02
CA LEU A 100 -13.33 -13.85 12.11
C LEU A 100 -13.48 -15.19 12.83
N GLU A 101 -14.58 -15.88 12.57
CA GLU A 101 -14.87 -17.14 13.22
C GLU A 101 -14.50 -18.35 12.35
N ASP A 102 -14.61 -18.24 11.04
CA ASP A 102 -14.41 -19.37 10.15
C ASP A 102 -13.58 -19.04 8.90
N LYS A 103 -13.23 -20.10 8.17
CA LYS A 103 -12.45 -20.04 6.94
C LYS A 103 -13.13 -19.28 5.80
N MET A 104 -14.45 -19.26 5.74
CA MET A 104 -15.16 -18.59 4.66
C MET A 104 -15.11 -17.07 4.82
N GLU A 105 -15.35 -16.58 6.05
CA GLU A 105 -15.19 -15.16 6.37
C GLU A 105 -13.77 -14.68 6.08
N LEU A 106 -12.74 -15.46 6.46
CA LEU A 106 -11.36 -15.14 6.15
C LEU A 106 -11.13 -15.01 4.65
N LYS A 107 -11.63 -15.94 3.83
CA LYS A 107 -11.51 -15.89 2.37
C LYS A 107 -12.15 -14.64 1.78
N GLU A 108 -13.37 -14.28 2.23
CA GLU A 108 -14.09 -13.09 1.76
C GLU A 108 -13.24 -11.82 2.00
N HIS A 109 -12.71 -11.66 3.20
CA HIS A 109 -11.85 -10.52 3.52
C HIS A 109 -10.53 -10.52 2.73
N ILE A 110 -9.93 -11.69 2.48
CA ILE A 110 -8.75 -11.77 1.60
C ILE A 110 -9.10 -11.31 0.19
N PHE A 111 -10.27 -11.65 -0.36
CA PHE A 111 -10.72 -11.14 -1.65
C PHE A 111 -10.89 -9.61 -1.65
N GLU A 112 -11.42 -9.02 -0.58
CA GLU A 112 -11.50 -7.56 -0.42
C GLU A 112 -10.11 -6.90 -0.42
N TYR A 113 -9.12 -7.48 0.29
CA TYR A 113 -7.75 -6.97 0.29
C TYR A 113 -7.05 -7.13 -1.05
N ARG A 114 -7.29 -8.21 -1.77
CA ARG A 114 -6.81 -8.36 -3.15
C ARG A 114 -7.37 -7.25 -4.06
N GLN A 115 -8.66 -6.95 -3.94
CA GLN A 115 -9.27 -5.86 -4.69
C GLN A 115 -8.67 -4.52 -4.32
N PHE A 116 -8.47 -4.24 -3.03
CA PHE A 116 -7.77 -3.04 -2.57
C PHE A 116 -6.38 -2.89 -3.21
N LEU A 117 -5.58 -3.97 -3.26
CA LEU A 117 -4.25 -3.95 -3.88
C LEU A 117 -4.32 -3.67 -5.39
N ILE A 118 -5.31 -4.22 -6.09
CA ILE A 118 -5.56 -3.95 -7.51
C ILE A 118 -5.95 -2.48 -7.72
N ASP A 119 -6.80 -1.93 -6.86
CA ASP A 119 -7.28 -0.55 -6.95
C ASP A 119 -6.17 0.49 -6.73
N LEU A 120 -5.02 0.11 -6.16
CA LEU A 120 -3.84 0.96 -6.09
C LEU A 120 -3.32 1.39 -7.47
N ASN A 121 -3.74 0.73 -8.56
CA ASN A 121 -3.49 1.18 -9.94
C ASN A 121 -4.05 2.58 -10.23
N GLN A 122 -5.08 3.00 -9.48
CA GLN A 122 -5.69 4.32 -9.62
C GLN A 122 -4.89 5.41 -8.88
N ASP A 123 -4.14 5.04 -7.87
CA ASP A 123 -3.38 5.96 -7.01
C ASP A 123 -1.93 6.15 -7.47
N PHE A 124 -1.34 5.12 -8.06
CA PHE A 124 0.05 5.09 -8.48
C PHE A 124 0.19 5.00 -10.01
N SER A 125 1.34 5.41 -10.52
CA SER A 125 1.62 5.38 -11.96
C SER A 125 2.46 4.15 -12.32
N THR A 126 1.98 3.33 -13.24
CA THR A 126 2.70 2.15 -13.74
C THR A 126 4.12 2.46 -14.24
N LYS A 127 4.33 3.66 -14.82
CA LYS A 127 5.64 4.07 -15.34
C LYS A 127 6.62 4.59 -14.28
N LYS A 128 6.11 5.16 -13.17
CA LYS A 128 6.94 5.86 -12.18
C LYS A 128 7.02 5.13 -10.84
N ASP A 129 6.11 4.20 -10.60
CA ASP A 129 5.96 3.47 -9.35
C ASP A 129 6.02 1.95 -9.59
N SER A 130 6.79 1.52 -10.62
CA SER A 130 7.01 0.11 -10.93
C SER A 130 7.62 -0.67 -9.76
N ASP A 131 8.43 -0.02 -8.96
CA ASP A 131 8.99 -0.54 -7.71
C ASP A 131 7.90 -0.84 -6.66
N LEU A 132 6.94 0.08 -6.46
CA LEU A 132 5.79 -0.16 -5.59
C LEU A 132 4.88 -1.26 -6.13
N PHE A 133 4.67 -1.29 -7.45
CA PHE A 133 3.87 -2.35 -8.08
C PHE A 133 4.51 -3.73 -7.96
N SER A 134 5.83 -3.83 -8.06
CA SER A 134 6.53 -5.10 -7.86
C SER A 134 6.26 -5.67 -6.46
N ILE A 135 6.42 -4.84 -5.42
CA ILE A 135 6.16 -5.28 -4.04
C ILE A 135 4.67 -5.58 -3.81
N ARG A 136 3.76 -4.76 -4.36
CA ARG A 136 2.32 -5.01 -4.33
C ARG A 136 1.97 -6.35 -4.96
N ASP A 137 2.61 -6.71 -6.09
CA ASP A 137 2.39 -7.96 -6.81
C ASP A 137 2.92 -9.16 -6.01
N ASP A 138 4.01 -9.00 -5.25
CA ASP A 138 4.47 -10.00 -4.29
C ASP A 138 3.42 -10.26 -3.21
N ILE A 139 2.83 -9.20 -2.63
CA ILE A 139 1.73 -9.33 -1.65
C ILE A 139 0.52 -10.03 -2.27
N LEU A 140 0.15 -9.68 -3.52
CA LEU A 140 -0.94 -10.35 -4.23
C LEU A 140 -0.66 -11.84 -4.47
N ALA A 141 0.57 -12.18 -4.81
CA ALA A 141 0.99 -13.57 -5.00
C ALA A 141 0.89 -14.37 -3.70
N ASP A 142 1.33 -13.79 -2.57
CA ASP A 142 1.23 -14.43 -1.26
C ASP A 142 -0.23 -14.68 -0.85
N LEU A 143 -1.11 -13.71 -1.06
CA LEU A 143 -2.55 -13.88 -0.80
C LEU A 143 -3.17 -14.96 -1.70
N ASN A 144 -2.79 -15.02 -2.98
CA ASN A 144 -3.28 -16.04 -3.91
C ASN A 144 -2.76 -17.43 -3.53
N GLN A 145 -1.49 -17.56 -3.16
CA GLN A 145 -0.92 -18.81 -2.67
C GLN A 145 -1.63 -19.28 -1.41
N PHE A 146 -1.89 -18.39 -0.48
CA PHE A 146 -2.62 -18.72 0.74
C PHE A 146 -4.04 -19.23 0.45
N LEU A 147 -4.79 -18.58 -0.44
CA LEU A 147 -6.12 -19.03 -0.87
C LEU A 147 -6.07 -20.45 -1.47
N TYR A 148 -5.03 -20.76 -2.23
CA TYR A 148 -4.81 -22.10 -2.75
C TYR A 148 -4.55 -23.11 -1.63
N LEU A 149 -3.69 -22.80 -0.66
CA LEU A 149 -3.40 -23.66 0.48
C LEU A 149 -4.65 -23.98 1.32
N LEU A 150 -5.56 -23.00 1.46
CA LEU A 150 -6.85 -23.20 2.16
C LEU A 150 -7.77 -24.22 1.47
N THR A 151 -7.50 -24.63 0.23
CA THR A 151 -8.30 -25.65 -0.46
C THR A 151 -7.98 -27.06 0.03
N PHE A 152 -6.83 -27.29 0.64
CA PHE A 152 -6.41 -28.61 1.16
C PHE A 152 -7.00 -28.93 2.53
N ASP A 153 -7.52 -27.95 3.20
CA ASP A 153 -8.14 -28.10 4.52
C ASP A 153 -9.63 -28.47 4.32
N LYS A 154 -9.95 -29.75 4.50
CA LYS A 154 -11.30 -30.32 4.37
C LYS A 154 -12.03 -30.33 5.70
#